data_79084f4fcd5b8d7af6a4fdc49cbf116f
#
_entry.id   79084f4fcd5b8d7af6a4fdc49cbf116f
#
_cell.length_a   1.000
_cell.length_b   1.000
_cell.length_c   1.000
_cell.angle_alpha   90.00
_cell.angle_beta   90.00
_cell.angle_gamma   90.00
#
_symmetry.space_group_name_H-M   'P 1'
#
loop_
_entity.id
_entity.type
_entity.pdbx_description
1 polymer ?
#
loop_
_entity_poly.entity_id
_entity_poly.type
_entity_poly.pdbx_seq_one_letter_code
_entity_poly.pdbx_strand_id
1 'polypeptide(L)'
;MAATHRIATGTVITAVCLATLAGCGTGGGGGQGGPEKEKAQPAPAPKNVVRLIGDGSTAYTGAQPHLPKPERLKPGEKPPQFVVFSWDGAGEDSQKLFSHFRKVAKENDVTMTYFLSGVYLLPEEKRDLYNPPQHSPGRSDIGFNDQQGIADTVKQLRLAWLEGNEIGTHFNGHFCGGDGGVGEWSVEEWKEEIAQAKQFVKTWKTNAGMENEAPLPFDYDKELIGARTPCLEGQKNFMKAARELGFRYDSSGVSNQVWPKKKSGLWDVSMQLVPFPGHSFEQLTMDYNFMVNQSGTTTQGDPSKHEMWGDQMRDGLLQGFERAYNGNRAPLIIGNHFESWNGGTYMRAVEEVIETVCTKSDVRCVSFRQLVDWLDAQDPATLEKLRSLGVGEAPKKGWKTFLASGPAPAPKGAPGSPAPKE
;
A
#
# COMPACT_ATOMS: atom_id res chain seq x y z
N MET A 1 47.76 19.39 10.17
CA MET A 1 48.68 18.99 9.08
C MET A 1 47.84 18.89 7.82
N ALA A 2 48.06 19.77 6.89
CA ALA A 2 47.37 19.87 5.63
C ALA A 2 47.94 18.90 4.58
N ALA A 3 47.13 18.24 3.81
CA ALA A 3 47.56 17.55 2.59
C ALA A 3 46.56 17.84 1.48
N THR A 4 46.96 18.70 0.62
CA THR A 4 46.40 19.04 -0.70
C THR A 4 46.71 17.99 -1.73
N HIS A 5 45.74 17.58 -2.56
CA HIS A 5 46.01 16.98 -3.89
C HIS A 5 44.83 17.22 -4.86
N ARG A 6 45.13 17.81 -5.82
CA ARG A 6 45.13 18.33 -7.19
C ARG A 6 44.06 17.72 -8.10
N ILE A 7 43.45 18.64 -8.83
CA ILE A 7 42.50 18.58 -9.93
C ILE A 7 43.15 17.94 -11.18
N ALA A 8 42.41 17.05 -11.85
CA ALA A 8 42.68 16.70 -13.25
C ALA A 8 41.43 16.94 -14.11
N THR A 9 41.55 17.91 -14.98
CA THR A 9 40.61 18.27 -16.06
C THR A 9 40.73 17.27 -17.21
N GLY A 10 39.61 16.70 -17.61
CA GLY A 10 39.48 15.85 -18.81
C GLY A 10 38.43 16.42 -19.75
N THR A 11 38.87 16.91 -20.90
CA THR A 11 38.11 17.46 -22.00
C THR A 11 37.40 16.34 -22.78
N VAL A 12 36.09 16.45 -23.02
CA VAL A 12 35.34 15.55 -23.88
C VAL A 12 34.92 16.24 -25.16
N ILE A 13 35.26 15.63 -26.28
CA ILE A 13 35.00 16.04 -27.65
C ILE A 13 33.60 15.61 -28.08
N THR A 14 32.87 16.54 -28.64
CA THR A 14 31.55 16.36 -29.25
C THR A 14 31.71 15.82 -30.68
N ALA A 15 30.97 14.78 -31.03
CA ALA A 15 30.79 14.35 -32.42
C ALA A 15 29.31 14.44 -32.81
N VAL A 16 29.03 15.32 -33.74
CA VAL A 16 27.72 15.48 -34.41
C VAL A 16 27.77 14.64 -35.71
N CYS A 17 26.80 13.75 -35.90
CA CYS A 17 26.55 13.14 -37.21
C CYS A 17 25.15 13.52 -37.70
N LEU A 18 25.09 14.39 -38.68
CA LEU A 18 23.92 14.55 -39.56
C LEU A 18 24.00 13.51 -40.68
N ALA A 19 22.89 12.86 -40.99
CA ALA A 19 22.68 12.15 -42.24
C ALA A 19 21.30 12.48 -42.81
N THR A 20 21.33 13.25 -43.88
CA THR A 20 20.22 13.48 -44.80
C THR A 20 20.29 12.48 -45.91
N LEU A 21 19.18 11.84 -46.29
CA LEU A 21 19.04 11.18 -47.59
C LEU A 21 17.63 11.42 -48.14
N ALA A 22 17.58 12.19 -49.21
CA ALA A 22 16.47 12.28 -50.13
C ALA A 22 16.63 11.21 -51.22
N GLY A 23 15.51 10.62 -51.67
CA GLY A 23 15.46 9.70 -52.76
C GLY A 23 14.10 9.72 -53.47
N CYS A 24 14.00 10.39 -54.61
CA CYS A 24 12.90 10.28 -55.56
C CYS A 24 13.06 9.04 -56.45
N GLY A 25 11.94 8.36 -56.76
CA GLY A 25 11.87 7.31 -57.75
C GLY A 25 10.48 7.13 -58.30
N THR A 26 10.32 7.46 -59.56
CA THR A 26 9.14 7.36 -60.42
C THR A 26 8.95 5.98 -61.03
N GLY A 27 7.69 5.54 -61.28
CA GLY A 27 7.44 4.44 -62.22
C GLY A 27 6.11 3.72 -62.00
N GLY A 28 5.20 3.88 -63.00
CA GLY A 28 3.80 3.50 -63.05
C GLY A 28 3.51 2.02 -63.28
N GLY A 29 2.22 1.69 -63.23
CA GLY A 29 1.64 0.42 -63.65
C GLY A 29 0.28 0.19 -63.01
N GLY A 30 -0.79 0.20 -63.84
CA GLY A 30 -2.17 0.09 -63.39
C GLY A 30 -2.59 -1.31 -62.99
N GLY A 31 -3.61 -1.39 -62.16
CA GLY A 31 -4.36 -2.58 -61.77
C GLY A 31 -5.63 -2.22 -61.01
N GLN A 32 -6.77 -2.50 -61.63
CA GLN A 32 -8.10 -2.34 -61.01
C GLN A 32 -8.24 -3.30 -59.83
N GLY A 33 -8.58 -2.80 -58.68
CA GLY A 33 -8.95 -3.55 -57.47
C GLY A 33 -10.07 -2.80 -56.73
N GLY A 34 -11.12 -3.50 -56.41
CA GLY A 34 -12.35 -3.00 -55.80
C GLY A 34 -12.21 -2.35 -54.42
N PRO A 35 -13.31 -1.80 -53.82
CA PRO A 35 -13.23 -0.93 -52.67
C PRO A 35 -12.72 -1.68 -51.45
N GLU A 36 -11.50 -1.35 -51.06
CA GLU A 36 -10.88 -1.78 -49.80
C GLU A 36 -11.61 -1.10 -48.63
N LYS A 37 -12.15 -1.93 -47.75
CA LYS A 37 -12.74 -1.44 -46.50
C LYS A 37 -11.66 -0.73 -45.68
N GLU A 38 -11.78 0.57 -45.61
CA GLU A 38 -11.00 1.44 -44.79
C GLU A 38 -11.03 0.90 -43.34
N LYS A 39 -9.92 0.34 -42.86
CA LYS A 39 -9.77 -0.05 -41.46
C LYS A 39 -9.82 1.23 -40.64
N ALA A 40 -10.90 1.41 -39.90
CA ALA A 40 -11.05 2.50 -38.95
C ALA A 40 -9.79 2.56 -38.05
N GLN A 41 -9.06 3.67 -38.17
CA GLN A 41 -7.95 3.96 -37.26
C GLN A 41 -8.50 3.98 -35.82
N PRO A 42 -7.83 3.33 -34.84
CA PRO A 42 -8.24 3.44 -33.45
C PRO A 42 -8.29 4.93 -33.08
N ALA A 43 -9.38 5.35 -32.45
CA ALA A 43 -9.50 6.70 -31.94
C ALA A 43 -8.27 7.02 -31.05
N PRO A 44 -7.68 8.23 -31.17
CA PRO A 44 -6.53 8.59 -30.34
C PRO A 44 -6.95 8.48 -28.86
N ALA A 45 -6.10 7.82 -28.04
CA ALA A 45 -6.32 7.72 -26.60
C ALA A 45 -6.59 9.11 -26.02
N PRO A 46 -7.55 9.27 -25.11
CA PRO A 46 -7.84 10.57 -24.52
C PRO A 46 -6.56 11.12 -23.91
N LYS A 47 -6.15 12.32 -24.30
CA LYS A 47 -5.03 13.02 -23.66
C LYS A 47 -5.40 13.18 -22.19
N ASN A 48 -4.68 12.54 -21.28
CA ASN A 48 -4.90 12.67 -19.86
C ASN A 48 -4.81 14.15 -19.49
N VAL A 49 -5.95 14.76 -19.20
CA VAL A 49 -6.02 16.15 -18.79
C VAL A 49 -5.53 16.19 -17.35
N VAL A 50 -4.29 16.58 -17.15
CA VAL A 50 -3.72 16.85 -15.83
C VAL A 50 -4.43 18.06 -15.24
N ARG A 51 -5.17 17.88 -14.15
CA ARG A 51 -5.78 18.97 -13.39
C ARG A 51 -5.06 19.13 -12.07
N LEU A 52 -4.32 20.23 -11.90
CA LEU A 52 -3.68 20.60 -10.65
C LEU A 52 -4.73 20.82 -9.55
N ILE A 53 -4.40 20.46 -8.32
CA ILE A 53 -5.24 20.60 -7.14
C ILE A 53 -4.53 21.51 -6.13
N GLY A 54 -5.28 22.45 -5.54
CA GLY A 54 -4.76 23.37 -4.53
C GLY A 54 -3.59 24.21 -5.05
N ASP A 55 -2.47 24.16 -4.36
CA ASP A 55 -1.22 24.86 -4.73
C ASP A 55 -0.42 24.15 -5.83
N GLY A 56 -0.94 23.08 -6.38
CA GLY A 56 -0.27 22.26 -7.38
C GLY A 56 0.66 21.18 -6.82
N SER A 57 0.61 20.92 -5.52
CA SER A 57 1.33 19.80 -4.88
C SER A 57 0.79 18.44 -5.32
N THR A 58 -0.49 18.37 -5.66
CA THR A 58 -1.17 17.18 -6.18
C THR A 58 -1.90 17.50 -7.49
N ALA A 59 -2.22 16.47 -8.27
CA ALA A 59 -2.94 16.59 -9.52
C ALA A 59 -3.84 15.39 -9.75
N TYR A 60 -4.99 15.60 -10.39
CA TYR A 60 -5.78 14.50 -10.90
C TYR A 60 -5.30 14.13 -12.30
N THR A 61 -4.74 12.94 -12.45
CA THR A 61 -4.22 12.43 -13.73
C THR A 61 -5.06 11.31 -14.33
N GLY A 62 -6.19 10.97 -13.69
CA GLY A 62 -7.06 9.86 -14.07
C GLY A 62 -7.10 8.76 -13.00
N ALA A 63 -7.60 7.60 -13.38
CA ALA A 63 -7.56 6.42 -12.52
C ALA A 63 -6.12 5.93 -12.31
N GLN A 64 -5.85 5.32 -11.16
CA GLN A 64 -4.56 4.72 -10.89
C GLN A 64 -4.25 3.63 -11.96
N PRO A 65 -3.03 3.62 -12.52
CA PRO A 65 -2.61 2.55 -13.43
C PRO A 65 -2.56 1.20 -12.73
N HIS A 66 -2.62 0.14 -13.52
CA HIS A 66 -2.40 -1.25 -13.05
C HIS A 66 -3.38 -1.77 -11.98
N LEU A 67 -4.52 -1.09 -11.75
CA LEU A 67 -5.56 -1.64 -10.87
C LEU A 67 -6.32 -2.76 -11.59
N PRO A 68 -6.29 -4.00 -11.09
CA PRO A 68 -7.06 -5.08 -11.64
C PRO A 68 -8.56 -4.86 -11.38
N LYS A 69 -9.41 -5.32 -12.31
CA LYS A 69 -10.83 -5.40 -12.01
C LYS A 69 -11.07 -6.52 -11.00
N PRO A 70 -11.79 -6.25 -9.91
CA PRO A 70 -12.07 -7.29 -8.93
C PRO A 70 -12.99 -8.36 -9.56
N GLU A 71 -12.60 -9.62 -9.40
CA GLU A 71 -13.33 -10.76 -9.92
C GLU A 71 -14.17 -11.42 -8.81
N ARG A 72 -15.40 -11.80 -9.14
CA ARG A 72 -16.23 -12.61 -8.26
C ARG A 72 -15.84 -14.07 -8.34
N LEU A 73 -15.80 -14.75 -7.18
CA LEU A 73 -15.68 -16.19 -7.15
C LEU A 73 -16.89 -16.84 -7.84
N LYS A 74 -16.60 -17.76 -8.73
CA LYS A 74 -17.63 -18.63 -9.31
C LYS A 74 -18.05 -19.70 -8.29
N PRO A 75 -19.27 -20.25 -8.41
CA PRO A 75 -19.68 -21.37 -7.54
C PRO A 75 -18.68 -22.52 -7.61
N GLY A 76 -18.21 -22.98 -6.43
CA GLY A 76 -17.24 -24.05 -6.31
C GLY A 76 -15.78 -23.66 -6.58
N GLU A 77 -15.50 -22.43 -6.91
CA GLU A 77 -14.14 -21.91 -7.12
C GLU A 77 -13.40 -21.72 -5.79
N LYS A 78 -12.17 -22.21 -5.72
CA LYS A 78 -11.27 -22.00 -4.59
C LYS A 78 -10.79 -20.54 -4.59
N PRO A 79 -10.86 -19.79 -3.48
CA PRO A 79 -10.37 -18.43 -3.44
C PRO A 79 -8.83 -18.41 -3.62
N PRO A 80 -8.28 -17.36 -4.26
CA PRO A 80 -6.83 -17.16 -4.28
C PRO A 80 -6.31 -16.95 -2.86
N GLN A 81 -5.03 -17.24 -2.64
CA GLN A 81 -4.36 -16.81 -1.41
C GLN A 81 -3.93 -15.37 -1.56
N PHE A 82 -4.51 -14.48 -0.80
CA PHE A 82 -4.05 -13.11 -0.72
C PHE A 82 -2.91 -12.96 0.27
N VAL A 83 -1.90 -12.18 -0.09
CA VAL A 83 -0.85 -11.69 0.81
C VAL A 83 -0.76 -10.19 0.63
N VAL A 84 -0.76 -9.45 1.74
CA VAL A 84 -0.62 -7.98 1.73
C VAL A 84 0.65 -7.63 2.48
N PHE A 85 1.57 -6.96 1.78
CA PHE A 85 2.74 -6.33 2.40
C PHE A 85 2.46 -4.84 2.55
N SER A 86 2.67 -4.32 3.74
CA SER A 86 2.42 -2.92 4.07
C SER A 86 3.56 -2.33 4.89
N TRP A 87 3.75 -1.02 4.77
CA TRP A 87 4.90 -0.29 5.31
C TRP A 87 4.40 0.91 6.10
N ASP A 88 4.75 0.97 7.37
CA ASP A 88 4.39 2.06 8.27
C ASP A 88 5.47 3.16 8.22
N GLY A 89 5.04 4.42 8.21
CA GLY A 89 5.96 5.55 8.11
C GLY A 89 6.67 5.64 6.76
N ALA A 90 5.90 5.55 5.65
CA ALA A 90 6.49 5.57 4.30
C ALA A 90 7.22 6.88 4.00
N GLY A 91 8.50 6.88 4.23
CA GLY A 91 9.46 7.93 3.89
C GLY A 91 10.70 7.34 3.21
N GLU A 92 11.39 8.11 2.38
CA GLU A 92 12.68 7.71 1.82
C GLU A 92 13.79 8.44 2.57
N ASP A 93 14.79 7.70 3.00
CA ASP A 93 15.96 8.22 3.69
C ASP A 93 17.28 7.73 3.05
N SER A 94 18.39 7.91 3.75
CA SER A 94 19.71 7.49 3.30
C SER A 94 19.85 5.96 3.14
N GLN A 95 19.01 5.18 3.80
CA GLN A 95 19.03 3.70 3.72
C GLN A 95 18.39 3.19 2.43
N LYS A 96 17.59 4.02 1.73
CA LYS A 96 16.95 3.73 0.45
C LYS A 96 16.02 2.51 0.47
N LEU A 97 15.40 2.22 1.62
CA LEU A 97 14.54 1.04 1.78
C LEU A 97 13.21 1.20 1.06
N PHE A 98 12.60 2.40 1.03
CA PHE A 98 11.38 2.61 0.27
C PHE A 98 11.60 2.36 -1.23
N SER A 99 12.63 2.96 -1.82
CA SER A 99 12.97 2.73 -3.22
C SER A 99 13.37 1.28 -3.51
N HIS A 100 14.04 0.60 -2.57
CA HIS A 100 14.39 -0.80 -2.67
C HIS A 100 13.12 -1.67 -2.74
N PHE A 101 12.22 -1.57 -1.77
CA PHE A 101 11.01 -2.40 -1.75
C PHE A 101 10.01 -2.07 -2.85
N ARG A 102 9.98 -0.83 -3.33
CA ARG A 102 9.24 -0.50 -4.55
C ARG A 102 9.80 -1.25 -5.78
N LYS A 103 11.14 -1.39 -5.85
CA LYS A 103 11.80 -2.18 -6.90
C LYS A 103 11.50 -3.68 -6.75
N VAL A 104 11.62 -4.24 -5.54
CA VAL A 104 11.26 -5.63 -5.23
C VAL A 104 9.80 -5.92 -5.61
N ALA A 105 8.87 -5.01 -5.29
CA ALA A 105 7.47 -5.12 -5.68
C ALA A 105 7.31 -5.26 -7.21
N LYS A 106 7.97 -4.38 -7.96
CA LYS A 106 7.90 -4.36 -9.41
C LYS A 106 8.52 -5.61 -10.05
N GLU A 107 9.65 -6.09 -9.53
CA GLU A 107 10.36 -7.28 -10.04
C GLU A 107 9.58 -8.58 -9.81
N ASN A 108 8.71 -8.61 -8.78
CA ASN A 108 7.90 -9.77 -8.42
C ASN A 108 6.41 -9.63 -8.82
N ASP A 109 6.02 -8.61 -9.59
CA ASP A 109 4.63 -8.32 -9.96
C ASP A 109 3.69 -8.21 -8.75
N VAL A 110 4.16 -7.54 -7.70
CA VAL A 110 3.47 -7.33 -6.42
C VAL A 110 3.02 -5.88 -6.31
N THR A 111 1.87 -5.64 -5.71
CA THR A 111 1.48 -4.31 -5.25
C THR A 111 1.43 -4.27 -3.73
N MET A 112 1.91 -3.19 -3.15
CA MET A 112 2.03 -2.98 -1.71
C MET A 112 1.20 -1.78 -1.25
N THR A 113 1.01 -1.63 0.06
CA THR A 113 0.45 -0.42 0.65
C THR A 113 1.52 0.30 1.47
N TYR A 114 1.69 1.58 1.20
CA TYR A 114 2.60 2.48 1.89
C TYR A 114 1.79 3.44 2.75
N PHE A 115 1.84 3.30 4.07
CA PHE A 115 1.18 4.19 5.02
C PHE A 115 2.09 5.38 5.32
N LEU A 116 1.79 6.51 4.69
CA LEU A 116 2.56 7.75 4.80
C LEU A 116 2.34 8.42 6.16
N SER A 117 3.41 8.81 6.84
CA SER A 117 3.37 9.80 7.92
C SER A 117 3.45 11.20 7.34
N GLY A 118 2.41 12.02 7.54
CA GLY A 118 2.29 13.33 6.87
C GLY A 118 3.42 14.30 7.21
N VAL A 119 3.98 14.24 8.43
CA VAL A 119 5.12 15.06 8.84
C VAL A 119 6.38 14.84 8.00
N TYR A 120 6.49 13.71 7.29
CA TYR A 120 7.60 13.47 6.35
C TYR A 120 7.53 14.32 5.09
N LEU A 121 6.42 15.04 4.87
CA LEU A 121 6.26 16.04 3.81
C LEU A 121 6.29 17.48 4.35
N LEU A 122 6.67 17.65 5.61
CA LEU A 122 6.80 18.93 6.28
C LEU A 122 8.26 19.14 6.71
N PRO A 123 8.91 20.25 6.28
CA PRO A 123 10.28 20.52 6.69
C PRO A 123 10.35 20.92 8.17
N GLU A 124 11.46 20.54 8.84
CA GLU A 124 11.67 20.76 10.28
C GLU A 124 11.49 22.26 10.67
N GLU A 125 11.94 23.20 9.84
CA GLU A 125 11.78 24.64 10.09
C GLU A 125 10.33 25.13 10.03
N LYS A 126 9.40 24.32 9.52
CA LYS A 126 7.96 24.59 9.47
C LYS A 126 7.13 23.64 10.33
N ARG A 127 7.77 22.95 11.24
CA ARG A 127 7.09 21.97 12.12
C ARG A 127 5.88 22.53 12.85
N ASP A 128 5.89 23.81 13.21
CA ASP A 128 4.79 24.48 13.92
C ASP A 128 3.49 24.59 13.08
N LEU A 129 3.53 24.23 11.80
CA LEU A 129 2.31 24.03 10.99
C LEU A 129 1.56 22.74 11.37
N TYR A 130 2.22 21.81 12.05
CA TYR A 130 1.56 20.65 12.62
C TYR A 130 1.06 20.97 14.02
N ASN A 131 -0.25 20.87 14.21
CA ASN A 131 -0.93 21.09 15.49
C ASN A 131 -1.54 19.78 15.97
N PRO A 132 -0.74 18.89 16.60
CA PRO A 132 -1.21 17.59 17.03
C PRO A 132 -2.25 17.68 18.13
N PRO A 133 -3.27 16.77 18.16
CA PRO A 133 -4.19 16.69 19.28
C PRO A 133 -3.44 16.51 20.59
N GLN A 134 -3.89 17.24 21.63
CA GLN A 134 -3.40 17.15 23.02
C GLN A 134 -1.91 17.48 23.23
N HIS A 135 -1.20 17.98 22.22
CA HIS A 135 0.20 18.38 22.30
C HIS A 135 0.39 19.82 21.79
N SER A 136 1.54 20.42 22.09
CA SER A 136 1.90 21.73 21.56
C SER A 136 2.19 21.67 20.06
N PRO A 137 1.96 22.75 19.30
CA PRO A 137 2.32 22.83 17.90
C PRO A 137 3.78 22.43 17.64
N GLY A 138 4.03 21.72 16.56
CA GLY A 138 5.35 21.25 16.18
C GLY A 138 5.89 20.03 16.96
N ARG A 139 5.10 19.48 17.90
CA ARG A 139 5.48 18.23 18.59
C ARG A 139 5.25 17.03 17.68
N SER A 140 6.23 16.12 17.67
CA SER A 140 6.11 14.81 17.02
C SER A 140 7.04 13.82 17.74
N ASP A 141 6.68 12.56 17.82
CA ASP A 141 7.54 11.50 18.36
C ASP A 141 8.36 10.82 17.26
N ILE A 142 8.10 11.17 16.00
CA ILE A 142 8.96 10.84 14.84
C ILE A 142 9.52 12.13 14.24
N GLY A 143 10.61 12.01 13.46
CA GLY A 143 11.28 13.18 12.86
C GLY A 143 10.47 13.84 11.74
N PHE A 144 10.78 15.11 11.52
CA PHE A 144 10.43 15.82 10.27
C PHE A 144 11.57 15.64 9.26
N ASN A 145 11.32 15.92 7.99
CA ASN A 145 12.34 15.83 6.96
C ASN A 145 12.99 17.20 6.67
N ASP A 146 14.16 17.16 6.04
CA ASP A 146 14.71 18.28 5.31
C ASP A 146 14.14 18.32 3.86
N GLN A 147 14.50 19.35 3.10
CA GLN A 147 14.04 19.49 1.71
C GLN A 147 14.43 18.27 0.84
N GLN A 148 15.62 17.70 1.02
CA GLN A 148 16.07 16.58 0.22
C GLN A 148 15.27 15.30 0.56
N GLY A 149 15.03 15.03 1.84
CA GLY A 149 14.21 13.92 2.30
C GLY A 149 12.76 14.02 1.79
N ILE A 150 12.19 15.25 1.76
CA ILE A 150 10.87 15.50 1.18
C ILE A 150 10.88 15.20 -0.33
N ALA A 151 11.87 15.70 -1.08
CA ALA A 151 11.99 15.46 -2.51
C ALA A 151 12.11 13.97 -2.84
N ASP A 152 12.97 13.25 -2.10
CA ASP A 152 13.17 11.81 -2.25
C ASP A 152 11.88 11.04 -1.92
N THR A 153 11.20 11.36 -0.81
CA THR A 153 9.92 10.74 -0.42
C THR A 153 8.84 10.97 -1.47
N VAL A 154 8.63 12.21 -1.91
CA VAL A 154 7.63 12.56 -2.96
C VAL A 154 7.91 11.81 -4.26
N LYS A 155 9.18 11.69 -4.65
CA LYS A 155 9.59 10.90 -5.82
C LYS A 155 9.16 9.43 -5.68
N GLN A 156 9.38 8.81 -4.52
CA GLN A 156 9.00 7.42 -4.32
C GLN A 156 7.48 7.25 -4.26
N LEU A 157 6.75 8.13 -3.57
CA LEU A 157 5.28 8.11 -3.53
C LEU A 157 4.67 8.20 -4.93
N ARG A 158 5.22 9.09 -5.78
CA ARG A 158 4.81 9.24 -7.18
C ARG A 158 5.00 7.96 -7.97
N LEU A 159 6.21 7.38 -7.90
CA LEU A 159 6.55 6.17 -8.64
C LEU A 159 5.74 4.97 -8.12
N ALA A 160 5.59 4.85 -6.79
CA ALA A 160 4.79 3.80 -6.17
C ALA A 160 3.33 3.82 -6.69
N TRP A 161 2.70 5.00 -6.70
CA TRP A 161 1.32 5.12 -7.20
C TRP A 161 1.21 4.80 -8.70
N LEU A 162 2.16 5.26 -9.52
CA LEU A 162 2.19 4.97 -10.95
C LEU A 162 2.43 3.48 -11.26
N GLU A 163 3.04 2.74 -10.34
CA GLU A 163 3.28 1.30 -10.41
C GLU A 163 2.12 0.48 -9.82
N GLY A 164 1.01 1.11 -9.40
CA GLY A 164 -0.19 0.44 -8.90
C GLY A 164 -0.21 0.21 -7.39
N ASN A 165 0.80 0.70 -6.65
CA ASN A 165 0.84 0.59 -5.20
C ASN A 165 -0.09 1.62 -4.55
N GLU A 166 -0.62 1.31 -3.37
CA GLU A 166 -1.51 2.16 -2.59
C GLU A 166 -0.74 3.09 -1.65
N ILE A 167 -1.21 4.33 -1.53
CA ILE A 167 -0.74 5.30 -0.54
C ILE A 167 -1.84 5.52 0.50
N GLY A 168 -1.71 4.86 1.64
CA GLY A 168 -2.55 5.06 2.82
C GLY A 168 -1.98 6.11 3.77
N THR A 169 -2.47 6.17 5.01
CA THR A 169 -1.92 7.07 6.04
C THR A 169 -1.52 6.33 7.31
N HIS A 170 -0.37 6.71 7.86
CA HIS A 170 0.07 6.42 9.22
C HIS A 170 -0.04 7.68 10.11
N PHE A 171 -0.92 8.61 9.70
CA PHE A 171 -1.17 9.91 10.32
C PHE A 171 0.05 10.84 10.31
N ASN A 172 0.42 11.45 11.46
CA ASN A 172 1.50 12.43 11.48
C ASN A 172 2.52 12.17 12.59
N GLY A 173 2.23 12.59 13.84
CA GLY A 173 3.24 12.70 14.89
C GLY A 173 3.55 11.43 15.70
N HIS A 174 2.83 10.33 15.48
CA HIS A 174 3.09 8.99 16.03
C HIS A 174 3.14 8.90 17.58
N PHE A 175 2.15 9.48 18.27
CA PHE A 175 2.10 9.46 19.73
C PHE A 175 1.57 8.13 20.27
N CYS A 176 2.39 7.42 21.02
CA CYS A 176 2.09 6.10 21.59
C CYS A 176 1.87 6.16 23.09
N GLY A 177 0.81 5.52 23.58
CA GLY A 177 0.56 5.31 25.00
C GLY A 177 0.52 6.58 25.86
N GLY A 178 0.08 6.44 27.12
CA GLY A 178 0.10 7.54 28.09
C GLY A 178 -0.77 8.73 27.74
N ASP A 179 -0.58 9.82 28.49
CA ASP A 179 -1.34 11.07 28.34
C ASP A 179 -1.05 11.71 26.96
N GLY A 180 -2.11 11.99 26.21
CA GLY A 180 -2.01 12.56 24.88
C GLY A 180 -1.71 11.56 23.74
N GLY A 181 -1.53 10.29 24.07
CA GLY A 181 -1.37 9.23 23.06
C GLY A 181 -2.62 9.03 22.20
N VAL A 182 -2.45 8.49 21.00
CA VAL A 182 -3.54 8.27 20.03
C VAL A 182 -4.68 7.40 20.57
N GLY A 183 -4.43 6.60 21.61
CA GLY A 183 -5.42 5.81 22.34
C GLY A 183 -6.49 6.65 23.04
N GLU A 184 -6.14 7.86 23.45
CA GLU A 184 -7.01 8.78 24.20
C GLU A 184 -7.79 9.74 23.28
N TRP A 185 -7.47 9.80 22.00
CA TRP A 185 -8.04 10.78 21.08
C TRP A 185 -9.55 10.56 20.84
N SER A 186 -10.29 11.67 20.87
CA SER A 186 -11.70 11.74 20.49
C SER A 186 -11.91 11.52 18.99
N VAL A 187 -13.16 11.39 18.57
CA VAL A 187 -13.51 11.27 17.14
C VAL A 187 -13.13 12.54 16.37
N GLU A 188 -13.32 13.71 16.97
CA GLU A 188 -13.00 15.00 16.38
C GLU A 188 -11.48 15.18 16.24
N GLU A 189 -10.69 14.83 17.25
CA GLU A 189 -9.24 14.87 17.20
C GLU A 189 -8.67 13.94 16.10
N TRP A 190 -9.24 12.75 15.91
CA TRP A 190 -8.91 11.88 14.78
C TRP A 190 -9.23 12.51 13.41
N LYS A 191 -10.35 13.25 13.31
CA LYS A 191 -10.69 13.97 12.06
C LYS A 191 -9.71 15.10 11.79
N GLU A 192 -9.33 15.85 12.82
CA GLU A 192 -8.32 16.92 12.70
C GLU A 192 -6.97 16.38 12.29
N GLU A 193 -6.54 15.27 12.87
CA GLU A 193 -5.29 14.60 12.53
C GLU A 193 -5.28 14.12 11.07
N ILE A 194 -6.37 13.50 10.60
CA ILE A 194 -6.52 13.08 9.20
C ILE A 194 -6.54 14.30 8.26
N ALA A 195 -7.18 15.38 8.66
CA ALA A 195 -7.23 16.61 7.88
C ALA A 195 -5.82 17.20 7.70
N GLN A 196 -5.01 17.22 8.77
CA GLN A 196 -3.62 17.67 8.71
C GLN A 196 -2.75 16.76 7.84
N ALA A 197 -2.88 15.42 7.96
CA ALA A 197 -2.18 14.48 7.09
C ALA A 197 -2.50 14.72 5.60
N LYS A 198 -3.78 14.94 5.27
CA LYS A 198 -4.19 15.32 3.91
C LYS A 198 -3.64 16.67 3.49
N GLN A 199 -3.62 17.64 4.40
CA GLN A 199 -3.13 18.99 4.11
C GLN A 199 -1.64 18.97 3.76
N PHE A 200 -0.80 18.23 4.49
CA PHE A 200 0.63 18.13 4.20
C PHE A 200 0.89 17.54 2.82
N VAL A 201 0.13 16.53 2.41
CA VAL A 201 0.21 15.98 1.04
C VAL A 201 -0.25 17.00 -0.02
N LYS A 202 -1.22 17.86 0.29
CA LYS A 202 -1.78 18.84 -0.67
C LYS A 202 -1.01 20.16 -0.73
N THR A 203 -0.03 20.37 0.17
CA THR A 203 0.76 21.61 0.24
C THR A 203 2.27 21.39 0.38
N TRP A 204 2.76 20.18 0.13
CA TRP A 204 4.17 19.87 0.29
C TRP A 204 5.09 20.80 -0.49
N LYS A 205 4.69 21.23 -1.69
CA LYS A 205 5.48 22.17 -2.50
C LYS A 205 5.66 23.52 -1.82
N THR A 206 4.57 24.15 -1.41
CA THR A 206 4.58 25.43 -0.70
C THR A 206 5.30 25.31 0.64
N ASN A 207 5.11 24.19 1.34
CA ASN A 207 5.76 23.98 2.64
C ASN A 207 7.27 23.81 2.49
N ALA A 208 7.72 23.08 1.48
CA ALA A 208 9.15 22.80 1.25
C ALA A 208 9.83 23.81 0.32
N GLY A 209 9.13 24.80 -0.26
CA GLY A 209 9.70 25.73 -1.23
C GLY A 209 10.08 25.07 -2.55
N MET A 210 9.27 24.11 -3.02
CA MET A 210 9.53 23.26 -4.19
C MET A 210 8.48 23.44 -5.29
N GLU A 211 8.08 24.65 -5.59
CA GLU A 211 6.98 24.97 -6.51
C GLU A 211 7.20 24.42 -7.92
N ASN A 212 8.46 24.31 -8.35
CA ASN A 212 8.83 23.83 -9.69
C ASN A 212 8.83 22.30 -9.84
N GLU A 213 8.72 21.57 -8.74
CA GLU A 213 8.70 20.12 -8.78
C GLU A 213 7.39 19.58 -9.39
N ALA A 214 7.43 18.39 -9.96
CA ALA A 214 6.22 17.77 -10.50
C ALA A 214 5.24 17.36 -9.39
N PRO A 215 3.90 17.53 -9.55
CA PRO A 215 2.91 17.17 -8.53
C PRO A 215 2.85 15.66 -8.26
N LEU A 216 2.33 15.24 -7.11
CA LEU A 216 1.85 13.87 -6.94
C LEU A 216 0.68 13.63 -7.90
N PRO A 217 0.62 12.47 -8.59
CA PRO A 217 -0.31 12.25 -9.72
C PRO A 217 -1.74 11.90 -9.31
N PHE A 218 -2.11 12.09 -8.06
CA PHE A 218 -3.41 11.70 -7.49
C PHE A 218 -4.06 12.81 -6.68
N ASP A 219 -5.39 12.74 -6.56
CA ASP A 219 -6.21 13.50 -5.63
C ASP A 219 -6.24 12.76 -4.29
N TYR A 220 -5.49 13.22 -3.30
CA TYR A 220 -5.35 12.49 -2.03
C TYR A 220 -6.64 12.42 -1.22
N ASP A 221 -7.60 13.32 -1.43
CA ASP A 221 -8.93 13.21 -0.82
C ASP A 221 -9.72 12.00 -1.32
N LYS A 222 -9.42 11.52 -2.53
CA LYS A 222 -10.01 10.32 -3.14
C LYS A 222 -9.13 9.08 -3.01
N GLU A 223 -7.82 9.29 -3.00
CA GLU A 223 -6.85 8.21 -2.92
C GLU A 223 -6.80 7.58 -1.53
N LEU A 224 -6.92 8.40 -0.49
CA LEU A 224 -6.85 7.95 0.89
C LEU A 224 -8.13 7.23 1.31
N ILE A 225 -8.08 5.91 1.35
CA ILE A 225 -9.23 5.05 1.68
C ILE A 225 -9.00 4.13 2.89
N GLY A 226 -7.84 4.20 3.52
CA GLY A 226 -7.53 3.36 4.68
C GLY A 226 -6.27 3.80 5.42
N ALA A 227 -6.08 3.21 6.59
CA ALA A 227 -5.01 3.60 7.51
C ALA A 227 -4.56 2.45 8.40
N ARG A 228 -3.40 2.67 9.02
CA ARG A 228 -2.96 1.98 10.24
C ARG A 228 -2.60 3.03 11.28
N THR A 229 -3.19 2.91 12.48
CA THR A 229 -2.92 3.85 13.58
C THR A 229 -1.54 3.58 14.18
N PRO A 230 -0.84 4.63 14.63
CA PRO A 230 0.38 4.48 15.42
C PRO A 230 0.16 3.51 16.58
N CYS A 231 1.16 2.65 16.83
CA CYS A 231 1.17 1.72 17.95
C CYS A 231 -0.04 0.75 18.01
N LEU A 232 -0.84 0.69 16.94
CA LEU A 232 -2.08 -0.08 16.87
C LEU A 232 -3.11 0.34 17.94
N GLU A 233 -3.14 1.62 18.30
CA GLU A 233 -4.00 2.18 19.34
C GLU A 233 -5.13 3.06 18.77
N GLY A 234 -6.16 3.36 19.58
CA GLY A 234 -7.20 4.33 19.27
C GLY A 234 -8.32 3.88 18.31
N GLN A 235 -8.36 2.63 17.85
CA GLN A 235 -9.28 2.15 16.81
C GLN A 235 -10.75 2.47 17.10
N LYS A 236 -11.18 2.43 18.36
CA LYS A 236 -12.59 2.65 18.74
C LYS A 236 -13.14 3.99 18.25
N ASN A 237 -12.37 5.06 18.39
CA ASN A 237 -12.75 6.42 17.98
C ASN A 237 -12.27 6.68 16.53
N PHE A 238 -11.09 6.21 16.17
CA PHE A 238 -10.58 6.29 14.80
C PHE A 238 -11.58 5.71 13.78
N MET A 239 -12.09 4.49 13.97
CA MET A 239 -13.03 3.89 13.03
C MET A 239 -14.32 4.67 12.83
N LYS A 240 -14.77 5.44 13.85
CA LYS A 240 -15.92 6.34 13.70
C LYS A 240 -15.57 7.52 12.78
N ALA A 241 -14.46 8.20 13.07
CA ALA A 241 -13.93 9.29 12.25
C ALA A 241 -13.68 8.84 10.81
N ALA A 242 -12.99 7.72 10.64
CA ALA A 242 -12.65 7.13 9.34
C ALA A 242 -13.90 6.81 8.50
N ARG A 243 -14.94 6.23 9.10
CA ARG A 243 -16.22 5.98 8.41
C ARG A 243 -16.88 7.27 7.91
N GLU A 244 -16.90 8.30 8.72
CA GLU A 244 -17.49 9.59 8.36
C GLU A 244 -16.70 10.29 7.25
N LEU A 245 -15.39 10.03 7.16
CA LEU A 245 -14.48 10.53 6.13
C LEU A 245 -14.38 9.62 4.89
N GLY A 246 -15.18 8.55 4.81
CA GLY A 246 -15.25 7.69 3.65
C GLY A 246 -14.15 6.65 3.52
N PHE A 247 -13.44 6.33 4.60
CA PHE A 247 -12.46 5.24 4.59
C PHE A 247 -13.18 3.90 4.40
N ARG A 248 -12.48 2.95 3.82
CA ARG A 248 -13.01 1.62 3.48
C ARG A 248 -12.46 0.52 4.40
N TYR A 249 -11.26 0.72 4.96
CA TYR A 249 -10.62 -0.27 5.83
C TYR A 249 -9.81 0.36 6.96
N ASP A 250 -9.58 -0.46 7.99
CA ASP A 250 -8.66 -0.24 9.10
C ASP A 250 -7.73 -1.46 9.23
N SER A 251 -6.41 -1.20 9.32
CA SER A 251 -5.39 -2.22 9.52
C SER A 251 -4.69 -2.12 10.89
N SER A 252 -5.35 -1.49 11.87
CA SER A 252 -4.75 -1.21 13.19
C SER A 252 -5.01 -2.32 14.21
N GLY A 253 -5.77 -3.36 13.86
CA GLY A 253 -6.11 -4.43 14.79
C GLY A 253 -5.09 -5.57 14.80
N VAL A 254 -5.26 -6.44 15.79
CA VAL A 254 -4.60 -7.75 15.87
C VAL A 254 -5.69 -8.83 15.83
N SER A 255 -5.53 -9.83 14.99
CA SER A 255 -6.51 -10.90 14.80
C SER A 255 -5.84 -12.25 14.57
N ASN A 256 -6.66 -13.30 14.54
CA ASN A 256 -6.24 -14.59 14.02
C ASN A 256 -6.33 -14.62 12.48
N GLN A 257 -5.70 -15.61 11.84
CA GLN A 257 -5.78 -15.82 10.40
C GLN A 257 -7.16 -16.36 9.97
N VAL A 258 -8.15 -15.46 9.95
CA VAL A 258 -9.51 -15.71 9.47
C VAL A 258 -9.91 -14.67 8.44
N TRP A 259 -10.96 -14.97 7.65
CA TRP A 259 -11.42 -14.02 6.64
C TRP A 259 -11.93 -12.72 7.27
N PRO A 260 -11.57 -11.56 6.70
CA PRO A 260 -11.94 -10.24 7.22
C PRO A 260 -13.46 -10.04 7.32
N LYS A 261 -13.88 -9.24 8.30
CA LYS A 261 -15.27 -8.78 8.46
C LYS A 261 -15.32 -7.27 8.52
N LYS A 262 -16.49 -6.69 8.27
CA LYS A 262 -16.70 -5.26 8.52
C LYS A 262 -16.95 -5.01 10.01
N LYS A 263 -16.28 -3.97 10.53
CA LYS A 263 -16.40 -3.47 11.89
C LYS A 263 -16.63 -1.97 11.79
N SER A 264 -17.66 -1.47 12.42
CA SER A 264 -18.09 -0.06 12.28
C SER A 264 -18.24 0.42 10.82
N GLY A 265 -18.54 -0.48 9.88
CA GLY A 265 -18.70 -0.16 8.46
C GLY A 265 -17.42 -0.26 7.61
N LEU A 266 -16.24 -0.33 8.22
CA LEU A 266 -14.95 -0.53 7.54
C LEU A 266 -14.58 -2.01 7.53
N TRP A 267 -13.80 -2.44 6.52
CA TRP A 267 -13.13 -3.73 6.55
C TRP A 267 -12.05 -3.73 7.65
N ASP A 268 -12.16 -4.67 8.58
CA ASP A 268 -11.15 -4.97 9.59
C ASP A 268 -10.12 -5.91 8.94
N VAL A 269 -9.02 -5.35 8.46
CA VAL A 269 -7.92 -6.06 7.79
C VAL A 269 -6.68 -6.04 8.70
N SER A 270 -6.90 -6.52 9.91
CA SER A 270 -5.90 -6.59 10.98
C SER A 270 -4.71 -7.49 10.62
N MET A 271 -3.53 -7.16 11.16
CA MET A 271 -2.39 -8.08 11.17
C MET A 271 -2.70 -9.31 12.01
N GLN A 272 -2.00 -10.40 11.75
CA GLN A 272 -2.35 -11.69 12.32
C GLN A 272 -1.21 -12.29 13.15
N LEU A 273 -1.58 -13.27 13.96
CA LEU A 273 -0.62 -14.09 14.69
C LEU A 273 -0.19 -15.27 13.81
N VAL A 274 1.11 -15.52 13.76
CA VAL A 274 1.76 -16.64 13.05
C VAL A 274 2.71 -17.39 13.97
N PRO A 275 3.04 -18.65 13.68
CA PRO A 275 4.02 -19.38 14.47
C PRO A 275 5.32 -18.61 14.64
N PHE A 276 5.92 -18.68 15.83
CA PHE A 276 7.23 -18.11 16.09
C PHE A 276 8.23 -19.27 16.31
N PRO A 277 9.05 -19.61 15.31
CA PRO A 277 9.95 -20.78 15.38
C PRO A 277 10.84 -20.76 16.63
N GLY A 278 10.85 -21.90 17.33
CA GLY A 278 11.57 -22.05 18.60
C GLY A 278 10.82 -21.55 19.83
N HIS A 279 9.60 -21.04 19.69
CA HIS A 279 8.75 -20.56 20.80
C HIS A 279 7.42 -21.30 20.86
N SER A 280 6.76 -21.29 22.03
CA SER A 280 5.44 -21.89 22.24
C SER A 280 4.27 -20.93 22.03
N PHE A 281 4.54 -19.69 21.65
CA PHE A 281 3.55 -18.66 21.38
C PHE A 281 3.64 -18.20 19.91
N GLU A 282 2.57 -17.60 19.41
CA GLU A 282 2.52 -16.99 18.10
C GLU A 282 2.94 -15.53 18.14
N GLN A 283 3.52 -15.05 17.04
CA GLN A 283 4.02 -13.69 16.90
C GLN A 283 3.17 -12.89 15.91
N LEU A 284 2.99 -11.59 16.16
CA LEU A 284 2.35 -10.70 15.22
C LEU A 284 3.19 -10.59 13.93
N THR A 285 2.52 -10.56 12.80
CA THR A 285 3.12 -10.43 11.46
C THR A 285 3.69 -9.04 11.20
N MET A 286 4.55 -8.56 12.11
CA MET A 286 5.20 -7.26 12.03
C MET A 286 6.68 -7.37 12.46
N ASP A 287 7.58 -6.80 11.67
CA ASP A 287 9.02 -6.78 11.92
C ASP A 287 9.38 -6.28 13.32
N TYR A 288 8.75 -5.18 13.77
CA TYR A 288 8.93 -4.63 15.11
C TYR A 288 8.67 -5.66 16.21
N ASN A 289 7.60 -6.45 16.08
CA ASN A 289 7.25 -7.44 17.10
C ASN A 289 8.25 -8.60 17.15
N PHE A 290 8.80 -9.01 15.99
CA PHE A 290 9.92 -9.96 15.96
C PHE A 290 11.15 -9.36 16.64
N MET A 291 11.53 -8.14 16.28
CA MET A 291 12.67 -7.44 16.88
C MET A 291 12.55 -7.34 18.41
N VAL A 292 11.39 -6.93 18.92
CA VAL A 292 11.13 -6.82 20.37
C VAL A 292 11.33 -8.15 21.09
N ASN A 293 10.81 -9.23 20.55
CA ASN A 293 10.91 -10.55 21.21
C ASN A 293 12.26 -11.24 21.03
N GLN A 294 13.08 -10.80 20.07
CA GLN A 294 14.39 -11.38 19.79
C GLN A 294 15.53 -10.59 20.43
N SER A 295 15.53 -9.27 20.31
CA SER A 295 16.61 -8.41 20.84
C SER A 295 16.19 -7.50 21.99
N GLY A 296 14.95 -7.62 22.51
CA GLY A 296 14.47 -6.85 23.67
C GLY A 296 14.41 -5.35 23.39
N THR A 297 13.83 -4.95 22.25
CA THR A 297 13.76 -3.55 21.77
C THR A 297 15.10 -2.95 21.32
N THR A 298 16.18 -3.70 21.33
CA THR A 298 17.49 -3.21 20.88
C THR A 298 17.58 -3.31 19.36
N THR A 299 17.69 -2.16 18.70
CA THR A 299 17.77 -2.07 17.23
C THR A 299 19.15 -2.45 16.67
N GLN A 300 20.16 -2.53 17.54
CA GLN A 300 21.54 -2.92 17.25
C GLN A 300 21.95 -4.03 18.25
N GLY A 301 21.25 -5.15 18.19
CA GLY A 301 21.51 -6.32 19.03
C GLY A 301 22.75 -7.09 18.61
N ASP A 302 22.99 -8.25 19.27
CA ASP A 302 24.14 -9.11 19.02
C ASP A 302 24.25 -9.54 17.54
N PRO A 303 25.30 -9.10 16.81
CA PRO A 303 25.45 -9.41 15.38
C PRO A 303 25.53 -10.91 15.08
N SER A 304 25.99 -11.74 16.02
CA SER A 304 26.07 -13.19 15.84
C SER A 304 24.71 -13.88 15.78
N LYS A 305 23.63 -13.15 16.14
CA LYS A 305 22.25 -13.65 16.15
C LYS A 305 21.40 -13.11 14.99
N HIS A 306 21.90 -12.14 14.24
CA HIS A 306 21.11 -11.46 13.21
C HIS A 306 20.55 -12.44 12.16
N GLU A 307 21.35 -13.37 11.67
CA GLU A 307 20.92 -14.38 10.70
C GLU A 307 19.79 -15.26 11.29
N MET A 308 20.00 -15.79 12.49
CA MET A 308 18.98 -16.60 13.18
C MET A 308 17.66 -15.82 13.38
N TRP A 309 17.73 -14.55 13.74
CA TRP A 309 16.53 -13.72 13.92
C TRP A 309 15.79 -13.48 12.60
N GLY A 310 16.52 -13.25 11.51
CA GLY A 310 15.95 -13.15 10.17
C GLY A 310 15.26 -14.45 9.77
N ASP A 311 15.94 -15.58 9.93
CA ASP A 311 15.40 -16.91 9.64
C ASP A 311 14.12 -17.20 10.44
N GLN A 312 14.09 -16.88 11.74
CA GLN A 312 12.90 -17.04 12.57
C GLN A 312 11.73 -16.21 12.07
N MET A 313 11.95 -14.96 11.64
CA MET A 313 10.88 -14.13 11.07
C MET A 313 10.41 -14.70 9.73
N ARG A 314 11.33 -14.98 8.80
CA ARG A 314 11.01 -15.60 7.51
C ARG A 314 10.19 -16.87 7.67
N ASP A 315 10.69 -17.80 8.50
CA ASP A 315 10.07 -19.11 8.67
C ASP A 315 8.72 -19.01 9.40
N GLY A 316 8.56 -18.08 10.34
CA GLY A 316 7.28 -17.78 10.99
C GLY A 316 6.24 -17.26 9.99
N LEU A 317 6.62 -16.31 9.14
CA LEU A 317 5.75 -15.79 8.08
C LEU A 317 5.40 -16.86 7.04
N LEU A 318 6.37 -17.69 6.62
CA LEU A 318 6.14 -18.80 5.69
C LEU A 318 5.23 -19.88 6.30
N GLN A 319 5.39 -20.23 7.57
CA GLN A 319 4.48 -21.17 8.26
C GLN A 319 3.08 -20.60 8.37
N GLY A 320 2.93 -19.30 8.67
CA GLY A 320 1.64 -18.60 8.63
C GLY A 320 1.01 -18.62 7.24
N PHE A 321 1.79 -18.38 6.20
CA PHE A 321 1.37 -18.49 4.81
C PHE A 321 0.88 -19.93 4.49
N GLU A 322 1.67 -20.93 4.77
CA GLU A 322 1.36 -22.34 4.50
C GLU A 322 0.09 -22.79 5.20
N ARG A 323 -0.09 -22.35 6.46
CA ARG A 323 -1.29 -22.63 7.26
C ARG A 323 -2.56 -22.11 6.58
N ALA A 324 -2.56 -20.89 6.09
CA ALA A 324 -3.70 -20.33 5.36
C ALA A 324 -3.83 -20.95 3.95
N TYR A 325 -2.72 -21.06 3.23
CA TYR A 325 -2.66 -21.56 1.86
C TYR A 325 -3.21 -22.99 1.71
N ASN A 326 -2.88 -23.87 2.64
CA ASN A 326 -3.38 -25.25 2.67
C ASN A 326 -4.72 -25.38 3.42
N GLY A 327 -5.12 -24.38 4.18
CA GLY A 327 -6.31 -24.32 5.02
C GLY A 327 -7.43 -23.47 4.46
N ASN A 328 -7.79 -22.42 5.21
CA ASN A 328 -8.95 -21.56 4.99
C ASN A 328 -8.75 -20.49 3.93
N ARG A 329 -7.56 -20.31 3.36
CA ARG A 329 -7.23 -19.28 2.38
C ARG A 329 -7.48 -17.84 2.87
N ALA A 330 -7.55 -17.61 4.18
CA ALA A 330 -7.65 -16.26 4.71
C ALA A 330 -6.44 -15.41 4.28
N PRO A 331 -6.63 -14.13 3.95
CA PRO A 331 -5.53 -13.25 3.60
C PRO A 331 -4.44 -13.24 4.68
N LEU A 332 -3.17 -13.28 4.30
CA LEU A 332 -2.05 -13.01 5.18
C LEU A 332 -1.68 -11.54 5.08
N ILE A 333 -1.63 -10.84 6.21
CA ILE A 333 -1.37 -9.40 6.29
C ILE A 333 -0.09 -9.17 7.09
N ILE A 334 0.90 -8.53 6.46
CA ILE A 334 2.23 -8.32 7.01
C ILE A 334 2.50 -6.82 7.07
N GLY A 335 2.89 -6.34 8.26
CA GLY A 335 3.30 -4.97 8.52
C GLY A 335 4.82 -4.87 8.67
N ASN A 336 5.41 -3.81 8.15
CA ASN A 336 6.84 -3.58 8.18
C ASN A 336 7.14 -2.08 8.37
N HIS A 337 8.38 -1.78 8.75
CA HIS A 337 8.96 -0.45 8.78
C HIS A 337 10.17 -0.39 7.84
N PHE A 338 10.50 0.79 7.31
CA PHE A 338 11.72 0.98 6.52
C PHE A 338 12.92 1.16 7.45
N GLU A 339 13.30 0.07 8.14
CA GLU A 339 14.30 0.09 9.19
C GLU A 339 15.36 -1.02 9.04
N SER A 340 16.63 -0.66 9.20
CA SER A 340 17.74 -1.63 9.13
C SER A 340 18.04 -2.27 10.50
N TRP A 341 17.07 -2.45 11.35
CA TRP A 341 17.25 -3.05 12.68
C TRP A 341 18.02 -4.38 12.61
N ASN A 342 18.93 -4.56 13.54
CA ASN A 342 19.75 -5.76 13.66
C ASN A 342 20.44 -6.13 12.33
N GLY A 343 21.07 -5.14 11.70
CA GLY A 343 21.77 -5.33 10.42
C GLY A 343 20.87 -5.57 9.21
N GLY A 344 19.61 -5.12 9.25
CA GLY A 344 18.65 -5.24 8.16
C GLY A 344 18.12 -6.67 7.96
N THR A 345 18.27 -7.53 8.99
CA THR A 345 17.91 -8.95 8.84
C THR A 345 16.40 -9.15 8.59
N TYR A 346 15.54 -8.29 9.17
CA TYR A 346 14.10 -8.35 8.96
C TYR A 346 13.69 -7.97 7.54
N MET A 347 14.35 -6.96 6.97
CA MET A 347 14.11 -6.55 5.58
C MET A 347 14.47 -7.65 4.59
N ARG A 348 15.60 -8.33 4.80
CA ARG A 348 15.97 -9.51 4.01
C ARG A 348 14.94 -10.64 4.14
N ALA A 349 14.47 -10.91 5.37
CA ALA A 349 13.45 -11.93 5.61
C ALA A 349 12.14 -11.61 4.84
N VAL A 350 11.70 -10.35 4.83
CA VAL A 350 10.51 -9.92 4.08
C VAL A 350 10.70 -10.09 2.58
N GLU A 351 11.87 -9.74 2.03
CA GLU A 351 12.20 -9.91 0.63
C GLU A 351 12.16 -11.40 0.21
N GLU A 352 12.79 -12.28 1.00
CA GLU A 352 12.75 -13.74 0.77
C GLU A 352 11.31 -14.29 0.82
N VAL A 353 10.46 -13.79 1.71
CA VAL A 353 9.03 -14.19 1.77
C VAL A 353 8.31 -13.74 0.51
N ILE A 354 8.53 -12.51 0.03
CA ILE A 354 7.94 -12.00 -1.22
C ILE A 354 8.31 -12.90 -2.39
N GLU A 355 9.60 -13.17 -2.58
CA GLU A 355 10.12 -13.99 -3.66
C GLU A 355 9.60 -15.43 -3.60
N THR A 356 9.40 -15.98 -2.39
CA THR A 356 8.92 -17.36 -2.20
C THR A 356 7.42 -17.49 -2.46
N VAL A 357 6.59 -16.57 -1.96
CA VAL A 357 5.14 -16.76 -1.97
C VAL A 357 4.46 -16.13 -3.16
N CYS A 358 4.93 -14.98 -3.65
CA CYS A 358 4.27 -14.22 -4.70
C CYS A 358 4.47 -14.82 -6.11
N THR A 359 5.42 -15.73 -6.28
CA THR A 359 5.66 -16.46 -7.53
C THR A 359 4.67 -17.62 -7.79
N LYS A 360 3.85 -17.98 -6.79
CA LYS A 360 2.86 -19.07 -6.90
C LYS A 360 1.63 -18.60 -7.69
N SER A 361 1.17 -19.37 -8.67
CA SER A 361 0.12 -19.00 -9.63
C SER A 361 -1.26 -18.73 -9.01
N ASP A 362 -1.57 -19.29 -7.84
CA ASP A 362 -2.84 -19.08 -7.11
C ASP A 362 -2.68 -18.20 -5.86
N VAL A 363 -1.57 -17.46 -5.79
CA VAL A 363 -1.30 -16.41 -4.82
C VAL A 363 -1.47 -15.04 -5.48
N ARG A 364 -1.99 -14.08 -4.74
CA ARG A 364 -2.13 -12.69 -5.14
C ARG A 364 -1.52 -11.80 -4.06
N CYS A 365 -0.34 -11.27 -4.35
CA CYS A 365 0.33 -10.28 -3.51
C CYS A 365 -0.17 -8.90 -3.91
N VAL A 366 -1.00 -8.30 -3.08
CA VAL A 366 -1.83 -7.14 -3.44
C VAL A 366 -1.78 -6.04 -2.38
N SER A 367 -2.16 -4.81 -2.75
CA SER A 367 -2.42 -3.74 -1.78
C SER A 367 -3.70 -3.97 -0.99
N PHE A 368 -3.89 -3.24 0.12
CA PHE A 368 -5.18 -3.27 0.85
C PHE A 368 -6.34 -2.81 -0.03
N ARG A 369 -6.15 -1.78 -0.87
CA ARG A 369 -7.16 -1.34 -1.86
C ARG A 369 -7.65 -2.50 -2.70
N GLN A 370 -6.75 -3.25 -3.29
CA GLN A 370 -7.08 -4.38 -4.16
C GLN A 370 -7.75 -5.52 -3.39
N LEU A 371 -7.31 -5.79 -2.16
CA LEU A 371 -7.97 -6.77 -1.28
C LEU A 371 -9.41 -6.35 -0.95
N VAL A 372 -9.64 -5.10 -0.53
CA VAL A 372 -10.99 -4.65 -0.18
C VAL A 372 -11.89 -4.49 -1.40
N ASP A 373 -11.35 -4.15 -2.57
CA ASP A 373 -12.06 -4.16 -3.84
C ASP A 373 -12.57 -5.58 -4.17
N TRP A 374 -11.70 -6.58 -3.97
CA TRP A 374 -12.09 -7.97 -4.16
C TRP A 374 -13.15 -8.40 -3.13
N LEU A 375 -12.97 -8.08 -1.85
CA LEU A 375 -13.94 -8.39 -0.79
C LEU A 375 -15.32 -7.76 -1.05
N ASP A 376 -15.36 -6.49 -1.47
CA ASP A 376 -16.62 -5.78 -1.80
C ASP A 376 -17.31 -6.36 -3.05
N ALA A 377 -16.56 -6.98 -3.96
CA ALA A 377 -17.11 -7.64 -5.14
C ALA A 377 -17.76 -8.99 -4.84
N GLN A 378 -17.43 -9.64 -3.70
CA GLN A 378 -17.94 -10.97 -3.40
C GLN A 378 -19.38 -10.94 -2.93
N ASP A 379 -20.06 -12.06 -3.15
CA ASP A 379 -21.38 -12.31 -2.57
C ASP A 379 -21.27 -12.43 -1.04
N PRO A 380 -22.14 -11.73 -0.26
CA PRO A 380 -22.10 -11.78 1.19
C PRO A 380 -22.21 -13.21 1.76
N ALA A 381 -23.02 -14.08 1.16
CA ALA A 381 -23.15 -15.46 1.60
C ALA A 381 -21.88 -16.28 1.35
N THR A 382 -21.15 -15.98 0.29
CA THR A 382 -19.83 -16.55 0.02
C THR A 382 -18.83 -16.14 1.10
N LEU A 383 -18.79 -14.86 1.46
CA LEU A 383 -17.91 -14.36 2.52
C LEU A 383 -18.27 -14.96 3.89
N GLU A 384 -19.55 -15.13 4.21
CA GLU A 384 -19.97 -15.79 5.45
C GLU A 384 -19.49 -17.25 5.52
N LYS A 385 -19.58 -18.01 4.40
CA LYS A 385 -19.02 -19.34 4.33
C LYS A 385 -17.50 -19.32 4.57
N LEU A 386 -16.77 -18.45 3.90
CA LEU A 386 -15.32 -18.32 4.10
C LEU A 386 -14.97 -18.03 5.57
N ARG A 387 -15.72 -17.14 6.22
CA ARG A 387 -15.55 -16.80 7.65
C ARG A 387 -15.90 -17.93 8.59
N SER A 388 -16.69 -18.91 8.17
CA SER A 388 -17.02 -20.07 9.00
C SER A 388 -15.85 -21.05 9.17
N LEU A 389 -14.78 -20.91 8.37
CA LEU A 389 -13.58 -21.70 8.49
C LEU A 389 -12.64 -21.10 9.55
N GLY A 390 -12.24 -21.94 10.51
CA GLY A 390 -11.24 -21.58 11.52
C GLY A 390 -9.83 -21.43 10.95
N VAL A 391 -8.90 -21.01 11.81
CA VAL A 391 -7.47 -20.85 11.45
C VAL A 391 -6.93 -22.18 10.90
N GLY A 392 -6.39 -22.15 9.68
CA GLY A 392 -5.83 -23.33 9.02
C GLY A 392 -6.84 -24.44 8.68
N GLU A 393 -8.14 -24.20 8.85
CA GLU A 393 -9.18 -25.21 8.58
C GLU A 393 -9.51 -25.27 7.09
N ALA A 394 -9.18 -26.37 6.43
CA ALA A 394 -9.60 -26.64 5.07
C ALA A 394 -11.06 -27.16 5.01
N PRO A 395 -11.84 -26.83 3.97
CA PRO A 395 -13.17 -27.39 3.79
C PRO A 395 -13.18 -28.92 3.73
N LYS A 396 -13.87 -29.62 4.64
CA LYS A 396 -13.89 -31.10 4.77
C LYS A 396 -14.24 -31.85 3.48
N LYS A 397 -15.09 -31.27 2.62
CA LYS A 397 -15.50 -31.84 1.32
C LYS A 397 -14.85 -31.15 0.12
N GLY A 398 -13.75 -30.41 0.36
CA GLY A 398 -13.05 -29.61 -0.65
C GLY A 398 -13.83 -28.37 -1.08
N TRP A 399 -13.11 -27.43 -1.70
CA TRP A 399 -13.60 -26.10 -2.10
C TRP A 399 -14.79 -26.17 -3.05
N LYS A 400 -14.74 -27.08 -4.05
CA LYS A 400 -15.82 -27.25 -5.03
C LYS A 400 -17.17 -27.51 -4.37
N THR A 401 -17.21 -28.38 -3.37
CA THR A 401 -18.44 -28.70 -2.64
C THR A 401 -18.82 -27.59 -1.66
N PHE A 402 -17.83 -27.03 -0.97
CA PHE A 402 -18.04 -26.00 0.06
C PHE A 402 -18.65 -24.72 -0.51
N LEU A 403 -18.23 -24.29 -1.70
CA LEU A 403 -18.72 -23.10 -2.39
C LEU A 403 -19.66 -23.42 -3.57
N ALA A 404 -20.17 -24.65 -3.69
CA ALA A 404 -21.03 -25.11 -4.79
C ALA A 404 -22.36 -24.35 -4.91
N SER A 405 -22.95 -23.90 -3.78
CA SER A 405 -24.16 -23.08 -3.83
C SER A 405 -23.77 -21.62 -4.10
N GLY A 406 -24.05 -21.18 -5.31
CA GLY A 406 -24.08 -19.75 -5.64
C GLY A 406 -25.11 -18.98 -4.78
N PRO A 407 -25.16 -17.65 -4.88
CA PRO A 407 -26.13 -16.85 -4.18
C PRO A 407 -27.54 -17.39 -4.41
N ALA A 408 -28.38 -17.37 -3.37
CA ALA A 408 -29.80 -17.60 -3.57
C ALA A 408 -30.29 -16.67 -4.71
N PRO A 409 -31.05 -17.17 -5.69
CA PRO A 409 -31.55 -16.31 -6.76
C PRO A 409 -32.23 -15.11 -6.12
N ALA A 410 -31.92 -13.92 -6.62
CA ALA A 410 -32.57 -12.68 -6.17
C ALA A 410 -34.08 -12.92 -6.13
N PRO A 411 -34.80 -12.51 -5.07
CA PRO A 411 -36.23 -12.69 -5.00
C PRO A 411 -36.83 -12.15 -6.30
N LYS A 412 -37.47 -13.01 -7.06
CA LYS A 412 -38.19 -12.62 -8.27
C LYS A 412 -39.15 -11.52 -7.88
N GLY A 413 -39.01 -10.37 -8.50
CA GLY A 413 -39.57 -9.09 -8.14
C GLY A 413 -40.98 -9.19 -7.53
N ALA A 414 -41.16 -8.47 -6.43
CA ALA A 414 -42.50 -8.08 -6.01
C ALA A 414 -43.18 -7.34 -7.15
N PRO A 415 -44.48 -7.58 -7.42
CA PRO A 415 -45.19 -6.89 -8.49
C PRO A 415 -45.13 -5.38 -8.24
N GLY A 416 -44.80 -4.65 -9.30
CA GLY A 416 -44.57 -3.22 -9.26
C GLY A 416 -45.70 -2.45 -8.58
N SER A 417 -45.37 -1.59 -7.65
CA SER A 417 -46.26 -0.55 -7.18
C SER A 417 -46.68 0.33 -8.37
N PRO A 418 -47.97 0.64 -8.53
CA PRO A 418 -48.40 1.53 -9.60
C PRO A 418 -47.82 2.93 -9.39
N ALA A 419 -47.42 3.55 -10.50
CA ALA A 419 -46.95 4.93 -10.54
C ALA A 419 -48.02 5.89 -9.96
N PRO A 420 -47.65 6.96 -9.27
CA PRO A 420 -48.58 7.99 -8.87
C PRO A 420 -49.14 8.66 -10.13
N LYS A 421 -50.46 8.72 -10.20
CA LYS A 421 -51.17 9.57 -11.16
C LYS A 421 -51.02 11.03 -10.74
N GLU A 422 -50.79 11.89 -11.73
CA GLU A 422 -50.69 13.35 -11.65
C GLU A 422 -51.71 14.04 -10.72
#